data_fab4d39dfb93464c7308b4a40407284b
#
_entry.id   fab4d39dfb93464c7308b4a40407284b
#
_cell.length_a   1.000
_cell.length_b   1.000
_cell.length_c   1.000
_cell.angle_alpha   90.00
_cell.angle_beta   90.00
_cell.angle_gamma   90.00
#
_symmetry.space_group_name_H-M   'P 1'
#
loop_
_entity.id
_entity.type
_entity.pdbx_description
1 polymer ?
#
loop_
_entity_poly.entity_id
_entity_poly.type
_entity_poly.pdbx_seq_one_letter_code
_entity_poly.pdbx_strand_id
1 'polypeptide(L)'
;AKKQIDIVVSNRDNNLYFQKQVKIYSSDVTLNYVDCAISLKKRNLSYDKMEDYSDKTVWAFKSAREVLGSEFKRAVSSNRNYTENYDQNLMVNMLAKERVDIVISDKNIFLNLLEKSLGPGKSGLFTYKKIIPITPRNIKTHNAELKETFNRGLKQIKENGVYEKILKKYKNQYDSKC
;
A
#
# COMPACT_ATOMS: atom_id res chain seq x y z
N ALA A 1 -25.91 14.89 -6.87
CA ALA A 1 -24.46 14.89 -7.08
C ALA A 1 -24.20 14.43 -8.51
N LYS A 2 -23.42 15.18 -9.31
CA LYS A 2 -22.98 14.72 -10.62
C LYS A 2 -22.11 13.48 -10.43
N LYS A 3 -22.44 12.36 -11.09
CA LYS A 3 -21.61 11.17 -11.14
C LYS A 3 -20.35 11.52 -11.94
N GLN A 4 -19.22 11.71 -11.28
CA GLN A 4 -17.97 12.09 -11.92
C GLN A 4 -17.04 10.89 -12.12
N ILE A 5 -17.27 9.79 -11.39
CA ILE A 5 -16.46 8.59 -11.40
C ILE A 5 -17.36 7.38 -11.34
N ASP A 6 -17.20 6.43 -12.27
CA ASP A 6 -17.96 5.17 -12.30
C ASP A 6 -17.29 4.07 -11.48
N ILE A 7 -15.95 4.06 -11.42
CA ILE A 7 -15.13 3.06 -10.75
C ILE A 7 -14.03 3.74 -9.94
N VAL A 8 -13.79 3.24 -8.74
CA VAL A 8 -12.60 3.58 -7.93
C VAL A 8 -11.95 2.32 -7.39
N VAL A 9 -10.62 2.27 -7.39
CA VAL A 9 -9.86 1.21 -6.70
C VAL A 9 -9.62 1.64 -5.26
N SER A 10 -10.09 0.85 -4.31
CA SER A 10 -9.97 1.19 -2.89
C SER A 10 -10.02 -0.05 -2.01
N ASN A 11 -9.38 0.02 -0.84
CA ASN A 11 -9.56 -0.92 0.27
C ASN A 11 -10.38 -0.33 1.42
N ARG A 12 -10.85 0.93 1.29
CA ARG A 12 -11.64 1.59 2.33
C ARG A 12 -13.04 1.01 2.37
N ASP A 13 -13.58 0.83 3.58
CA ASP A 13 -14.97 0.49 3.78
C ASP A 13 -15.89 1.56 3.20
N ASN A 14 -17.01 1.12 2.65
CA ASN A 14 -17.97 1.98 1.98
C ASN A 14 -18.51 3.10 2.88
N ASN A 15 -18.48 2.89 4.21
CA ASN A 15 -19.07 3.80 5.20
C ASN A 15 -18.31 5.12 5.36
N LEU A 16 -17.02 5.20 4.99
CA LEU A 16 -16.21 6.40 5.19
C LEU A 16 -16.40 7.48 4.10
N TYR A 17 -16.91 7.09 2.92
CA TYR A 17 -17.05 8.01 1.80
C TYR A 17 -18.49 8.46 1.54
N PHE A 18 -19.49 7.76 2.08
CA PHE A 18 -20.88 7.93 1.68
C PHE A 18 -21.79 8.11 2.90
N GLN A 19 -21.77 9.28 3.49
CA GLN A 19 -22.82 9.72 4.44
C GLN A 19 -24.21 9.84 3.80
N LYS A 20 -24.35 9.48 2.53
CA LYS A 20 -25.62 9.53 1.78
C LYS A 20 -25.88 8.18 1.15
N GLN A 21 -26.95 7.55 1.49
CA GLN A 21 -27.81 6.49 0.90
C GLN A 21 -27.46 5.89 -0.50
N VAL A 22 -26.19 5.96 -0.94
CA VAL A 22 -25.77 5.39 -2.22
C VAL A 22 -25.19 3.99 -1.97
N LYS A 23 -25.85 3.00 -2.54
CA LYS A 23 -25.39 1.61 -2.48
C LYS A 23 -24.09 1.47 -3.28
N ILE A 24 -23.03 0.98 -2.62
CA ILE A 24 -21.74 0.72 -3.23
C ILE A 24 -21.52 -0.79 -3.33
N TYR A 25 -21.11 -1.22 -4.51
CA TYR A 25 -20.77 -2.60 -4.81
C TYR A 25 -19.25 -2.75 -4.89
N SER A 26 -18.72 -3.80 -4.27
CA SER A 26 -17.30 -4.16 -4.33
C SER A 26 -17.12 -5.35 -5.25
N SER A 27 -16.11 -5.31 -6.11
CA SER A 27 -15.72 -6.46 -6.91
C SER A 27 -14.98 -7.53 -6.09
N ASP A 28 -14.65 -8.63 -6.73
CA ASP A 28 -13.64 -9.55 -6.25
C ASP A 28 -12.27 -8.85 -6.15
N VAL A 29 -11.38 -9.43 -5.34
CA VAL A 29 -10.04 -8.87 -5.12
C VAL A 29 -9.24 -8.90 -6.43
N THR A 30 -8.79 -7.72 -6.85
CA THR A 30 -7.97 -7.56 -8.05
C THR A 30 -6.49 -7.83 -7.79
N LEU A 31 -5.97 -7.29 -6.69
CA LEU A 31 -4.58 -7.48 -6.26
C LEU A 31 -4.45 -7.22 -4.76
N ASN A 32 -3.33 -7.63 -4.19
CA ASN A 32 -3.00 -7.37 -2.80
C ASN A 32 -1.81 -6.41 -2.71
N TYR A 33 -1.91 -5.41 -1.83
CA TYR A 33 -0.76 -4.62 -1.42
C TYR A 33 -0.06 -5.31 -0.25
N VAL A 34 1.27 -5.31 -0.30
CA VAL A 34 2.12 -5.82 0.76
C VAL A 34 2.85 -4.62 1.37
N ASP A 35 2.17 -3.98 2.32
CA ASP A 35 2.72 -2.83 3.03
C ASP A 35 3.79 -3.30 4.02
N CYS A 36 5.02 -2.83 3.82
CA CYS A 36 6.17 -3.16 4.67
C CYS A 36 6.57 -1.95 5.53
N ALA A 37 7.12 -2.25 6.70
CA ALA A 37 7.95 -1.31 7.43
C ALA A 37 9.37 -1.40 6.88
N ILE A 38 9.87 -0.31 6.31
CA ILE A 38 11.12 -0.27 5.54
C ILE A 38 12.11 0.66 6.24
N SER A 39 13.32 0.19 6.49
CA SER A 39 14.41 0.99 7.06
C SER A 39 15.71 0.80 6.31
N LEU A 40 16.69 1.67 6.52
CA LEU A 40 18.05 1.45 6.04
C LEU A 40 18.73 0.31 6.82
N LYS A 41 19.23 -0.69 6.11
CA LYS A 41 19.89 -1.87 6.69
C LYS A 41 21.07 -1.50 7.59
N LYS A 42 21.87 -0.53 7.18
CA LYS A 42 23.06 -0.09 7.94
C LYS A 42 22.76 0.51 9.30
N ARG A 43 21.52 0.99 9.52
CA ARG A 43 21.09 1.56 10.80
C ARG A 43 20.74 0.50 11.85
N ASN A 44 20.59 -0.75 11.44
CA ASN A 44 20.32 -1.91 12.30
C ASN A 44 19.22 -1.63 13.37
N LEU A 45 18.12 -1.00 12.96
CA LEU A 45 17.05 -0.61 13.87
C LEU A 45 16.27 -1.83 14.35
N SER A 46 15.96 -1.87 15.65
CA SER A 46 15.02 -2.83 16.22
C SER A 46 13.59 -2.27 16.11
N TYR A 47 12.70 -2.99 15.40
CA TYR A 47 11.28 -2.66 15.23
C TYR A 47 10.51 -3.91 14.73
N ASP A 48 10.47 -4.94 15.54
CA ASP A 48 9.86 -6.24 15.17
C ASP A 48 8.35 -6.26 15.34
N LYS A 49 7.80 -5.26 16.01
CA LYS A 49 6.37 -5.04 16.23
C LYS A 49 6.03 -3.55 16.10
N MET A 50 4.75 -3.26 15.97
CA MET A 50 4.28 -1.87 15.73
C MET A 50 4.52 -0.94 16.92
N GLU A 51 4.55 -1.47 18.15
CA GLU A 51 4.84 -0.70 19.37
C GLU A 51 6.25 -0.09 19.35
N ASP A 52 7.18 -0.73 18.65
CA ASP A 52 8.56 -0.26 18.51
C ASP A 52 8.69 1.01 17.66
N TYR A 53 7.57 1.54 17.12
CA TYR A 53 7.56 2.79 16.37
C TYR A 53 7.55 4.05 17.25
N SER A 54 7.26 3.92 18.54
CA SER A 54 6.96 5.04 19.44
C SER A 54 8.08 6.08 19.56
N ASP A 55 9.33 5.65 19.46
CA ASP A 55 10.54 6.48 19.59
C ASP A 55 11.22 6.78 18.24
N LYS A 56 10.63 6.36 17.13
CA LYS A 56 11.21 6.45 15.79
C LYS A 56 10.50 7.48 14.92
N THR A 57 11.24 8.09 14.00
CA THR A 57 10.64 8.90 12.95
C THR A 57 10.02 7.99 11.89
N VAL A 58 8.69 7.96 11.83
CA VAL A 58 7.93 7.08 10.93
C VAL A 58 7.16 7.89 9.91
N TRP A 59 7.43 7.67 8.64
CA TRP A 59 6.67 8.24 7.55
C TRP A 59 5.85 7.17 6.82
N ALA A 60 4.58 7.47 6.56
CA ALA A 60 3.65 6.57 5.90
C ALA A 60 2.96 7.26 4.72
N PHE A 61 2.44 6.47 3.79
CA PHE A 61 1.59 7.01 2.73
C PHE A 61 0.33 7.66 3.31
N LYS A 62 -0.24 8.61 2.58
CA LYS A 62 -1.42 9.36 3.04
C LYS A 62 -2.59 8.45 3.37
N SER A 63 -3.21 8.65 4.50
CA SER A 63 -4.30 7.85 5.09
C SER A 63 -3.88 6.45 5.58
N ALA A 64 -2.60 6.16 5.75
CA ALA A 64 -2.12 4.90 6.30
C ALA A 64 -2.77 4.57 7.65
N ARG A 65 -2.87 5.57 8.54
CA ARG A 65 -3.54 5.45 9.86
C ARG A 65 -4.99 4.95 9.76
N GLU A 66 -5.69 5.30 8.68
CA GLU A 66 -7.08 4.93 8.47
C GLU A 66 -7.26 3.57 7.81
N VAL A 67 -6.28 3.13 7.00
CA VAL A 67 -6.44 1.95 6.14
C VAL A 67 -5.63 0.74 6.57
N LEU A 68 -4.63 0.90 7.44
CA LEU A 68 -3.76 -0.20 7.89
C LEU A 68 -4.25 -0.91 9.16
N GLY A 69 -5.45 -0.54 9.63
CA GLY A 69 -6.11 -1.21 10.76
C GLY A 69 -5.90 -0.53 12.11
N SER A 70 -6.67 -1.01 13.09
CA SER A 70 -6.73 -0.39 14.43
C SER A 70 -5.44 -0.52 15.22
N GLU A 71 -4.69 -1.60 15.03
CA GLU A 71 -3.41 -1.83 15.67
C GLU A 71 -2.36 -0.82 15.21
N PHE A 72 -2.21 -0.64 13.89
CA PHE A 72 -1.34 0.39 13.34
C PHE A 72 -1.74 1.78 13.81
N LYS A 73 -3.04 2.09 13.77
CA LYS A 73 -3.57 3.37 14.25
C LYS A 73 -3.19 3.64 15.71
N ARG A 74 -3.32 2.65 16.59
CA ARG A 74 -2.92 2.78 18.00
C ARG A 74 -1.41 3.02 18.14
N ALA A 75 -0.60 2.22 17.46
CA ALA A 75 0.85 2.28 17.54
C ALA A 75 1.42 3.67 17.15
N VAL A 76 0.82 4.31 16.14
CA VAL A 76 1.30 5.61 15.65
C VAL A 76 0.59 6.81 16.29
N SER A 77 -0.50 6.60 17.05
CA SER A 77 -1.31 7.70 17.59
C SER A 77 -0.57 8.55 18.65
N SER A 78 0.30 7.94 19.43
CA SER A 78 1.12 8.61 20.44
C SER A 78 2.51 9.04 19.91
N ASN A 79 2.87 8.61 18.71
CA ASN A 79 4.17 8.95 18.13
C ASN A 79 4.16 10.37 17.54
N ARG A 80 4.83 11.30 18.20
CA ARG A 80 4.96 12.72 17.75
C ARG A 80 5.77 12.87 16.46
N ASN A 81 6.58 11.87 16.12
CA ASN A 81 7.42 11.84 14.92
C ASN A 81 6.78 11.03 13.76
N TYR A 82 5.47 10.72 13.87
CA TYR A 82 4.72 10.09 12.80
C TYR A 82 4.17 11.12 11.82
N THR A 83 4.40 10.88 10.52
CA THR A 83 3.92 11.76 9.44
C THR A 83 3.35 10.94 8.28
N GLU A 84 2.23 11.39 7.72
CA GLU A 84 1.68 10.86 6.47
C GLU A 84 1.98 11.82 5.31
N ASN A 85 2.42 11.28 4.17
CA ASN A 85 2.75 12.06 3.01
C ASN A 85 2.09 11.51 1.73
N TYR A 86 1.66 12.40 0.82
CA TYR A 86 1.18 12.05 -0.51
C TYR A 86 2.34 11.70 -1.46
N ASP A 87 3.47 12.35 -1.31
CA ASP A 87 4.64 12.15 -2.14
C ASP A 87 5.49 11.00 -1.60
N GLN A 88 5.20 9.80 -2.08
CA GLN A 88 5.96 8.60 -1.72
C GLN A 88 7.41 8.63 -2.26
N ASN A 89 7.67 9.39 -3.34
CA ASN A 89 9.04 9.58 -3.82
C ASN A 89 9.88 10.40 -2.83
N LEU A 90 9.28 11.43 -2.24
CA LEU A 90 9.91 12.15 -1.13
C LEU A 90 10.20 11.23 0.05
N MET A 91 9.27 10.32 0.39
CA MET A 91 9.47 9.34 1.49
C MET A 91 10.70 8.46 1.25
N VAL A 92 10.86 7.92 0.03
CA VAL A 92 12.05 7.12 -0.36
C VAL A 92 13.33 7.94 -0.19
N ASN A 93 13.35 9.18 -0.67
CA ASN A 93 14.51 10.07 -0.58
C ASN A 93 14.85 10.44 0.87
N MET A 94 13.86 10.67 1.72
CA MET A 94 14.07 10.99 3.14
C MET A 94 14.66 9.80 3.90
N LEU A 95 14.17 8.58 3.61
CA LEU A 95 14.72 7.35 4.18
C LEU A 95 16.18 7.13 3.72
N ALA A 96 16.45 7.26 2.43
CA ALA A 96 17.79 7.08 1.86
C ALA A 96 18.81 8.09 2.40
N LYS A 97 18.37 9.30 2.75
CA LYS A 97 19.18 10.37 3.35
C LYS A 97 19.22 10.30 4.89
N GLU A 98 18.72 9.23 5.49
CA GLU A 98 18.71 9.00 6.96
C GLU A 98 17.94 10.06 7.76
N ARG A 99 17.02 10.79 7.12
CA ARG A 99 16.17 11.80 7.76
C ARG A 99 14.91 11.22 8.38
N VAL A 100 14.61 9.96 8.06
CA VAL A 100 13.49 9.17 8.56
C VAL A 100 14.01 7.79 8.93
N ASP A 101 13.52 7.20 10.01
CA ASP A 101 13.93 5.89 10.48
C ASP A 101 13.20 4.76 9.75
N ILE A 102 11.90 4.93 9.59
CA ILE A 102 11.01 3.92 9.01
C ILE A 102 10.07 4.57 7.99
N VAL A 103 9.93 3.95 6.83
CA VAL A 103 8.89 4.26 5.85
C VAL A 103 7.91 3.10 5.78
N ILE A 104 6.61 3.40 5.85
CA ILE A 104 5.52 2.45 5.61
C ILE A 104 5.02 2.64 4.19
N SER A 105 5.20 1.63 3.35
CA SER A 105 4.81 1.65 1.94
C SER A 105 4.59 0.24 1.40
N ASP A 106 3.76 0.10 0.36
CA ASP A 106 3.78 -1.13 -0.44
C ASP A 106 5.17 -1.34 -1.01
N LYS A 107 5.69 -2.56 -0.87
CA LYS A 107 7.06 -2.89 -1.27
C LYS A 107 7.33 -2.62 -2.74
N ASN A 108 6.41 -2.97 -3.63
CA ASN A 108 6.60 -2.80 -5.07
C ASN A 108 6.59 -1.32 -5.45
N ILE A 109 5.72 -0.52 -4.83
CA ILE A 109 5.71 0.93 -5.01
C ILE A 109 7.04 1.52 -4.53
N PHE A 110 7.49 1.14 -3.34
CA PHE A 110 8.77 1.60 -2.79
C PHE A 110 9.93 1.26 -3.71
N LEU A 111 10.05 0.00 -4.17
CA LEU A 111 11.13 -0.44 -5.03
C LEU A 111 11.14 0.27 -6.39
N ASN A 112 9.96 0.50 -6.99
CA ASN A 112 9.86 1.26 -8.24
C ASN A 112 10.33 2.71 -8.07
N LEU A 113 9.94 3.36 -6.98
CA LEU A 113 10.37 4.72 -6.68
C LEU A 113 11.85 4.79 -6.30
N LEU A 114 12.36 3.79 -5.60
CA LEU A 114 13.77 3.66 -5.26
C LEU A 114 14.65 3.58 -6.52
N GLU A 115 14.27 2.73 -7.48
CA GLU A 115 14.98 2.58 -8.74
C GLU A 115 15.00 3.89 -9.54
N LYS A 116 13.88 4.61 -9.59
CA LYS A 116 13.79 5.92 -10.24
C LYS A 116 14.64 6.98 -9.56
N SER A 117 14.76 6.95 -8.23
CA SER A 117 15.45 7.98 -7.45
C SER A 117 16.95 7.73 -7.29
N LEU A 118 17.35 6.47 -7.09
CA LEU A 118 18.74 6.08 -6.74
C LEU A 118 19.38 5.15 -7.77
N GLY A 119 18.66 4.77 -8.83
CA GLY A 119 19.10 3.80 -9.81
C GLY A 119 18.88 2.34 -9.37
N PRO A 120 19.11 1.39 -10.30
CA PRO A 120 18.85 -0.03 -10.09
C PRO A 120 19.80 -0.65 -9.05
N GLY A 121 19.41 -1.81 -8.50
CA GLY A 121 20.26 -2.62 -7.61
C GLY A 121 20.40 -2.10 -6.19
N LYS A 122 19.66 -1.08 -5.77
CA LYS A 122 19.78 -0.48 -4.43
C LYS A 122 18.86 -1.10 -3.37
N SER A 123 18.01 -2.06 -3.74
CA SER A 123 17.07 -2.72 -2.81
C SER A 123 17.75 -3.37 -1.61
N GLY A 124 18.94 -3.94 -1.80
CA GLY A 124 19.75 -4.57 -0.74
C GLY A 124 20.26 -3.62 0.36
N LEU A 125 20.14 -2.30 0.16
CA LEU A 125 20.48 -1.30 1.18
C LEU A 125 19.40 -1.16 2.26
N PHE A 126 18.22 -1.76 2.06
CA PHE A 126 17.06 -1.63 2.94
C PHE A 126 16.68 -2.97 3.57
N THR A 127 16.09 -2.88 4.75
CA THR A 127 15.41 -3.98 5.44
C THR A 127 13.91 -3.79 5.26
N TYR A 128 13.21 -4.87 4.95
CA TYR A 128 11.75 -4.90 4.76
C TYR A 128 11.15 -5.83 5.79
N LYS A 129 10.28 -5.33 6.66
CA LYS A 129 9.62 -6.15 7.69
C LYS A 129 8.12 -6.19 7.45
N LYS A 130 7.57 -7.42 7.43
CA LYS A 130 6.13 -7.67 7.31
C LYS A 130 5.48 -7.58 8.70
N ILE A 131 5.20 -6.37 9.12
CA ILE A 131 4.50 -6.12 10.37
C ILE A 131 3.02 -5.82 10.11
N ILE A 132 2.70 -5.36 8.89
CA ILE A 132 1.38 -4.92 8.50
C ILE A 132 0.67 -6.06 7.74
N PRO A 133 -0.63 -6.33 8.03
CA PRO A 133 -1.41 -7.30 7.28
C PRO A 133 -1.53 -6.95 5.79
N ILE A 134 -1.67 -7.98 4.95
CA ILE A 134 -1.91 -7.79 3.51
C ILE A 134 -3.20 -7.02 3.30
N THR A 135 -3.15 -6.02 2.42
CA THR A 135 -4.28 -5.13 2.15
C THR A 135 -4.87 -5.44 0.77
N PRO A 136 -6.03 -6.11 0.69
CA PRO A 136 -6.68 -6.41 -0.59
C PRO A 136 -7.16 -5.13 -1.28
N ARG A 137 -7.07 -5.10 -2.60
CA ARG A 137 -7.61 -4.04 -3.44
C ARG A 137 -8.69 -4.60 -4.35
N ASN A 138 -9.81 -3.93 -4.38
CA ASN A 138 -10.92 -4.22 -5.30
C ASN A 138 -11.44 -2.93 -5.93
N ILE A 139 -12.27 -3.04 -6.93
CA ILE A 139 -12.99 -1.88 -7.42
C ILE A 139 -14.26 -1.65 -6.59
N LYS A 140 -14.64 -0.39 -6.45
CA LYS A 140 -15.91 0.06 -5.90
C LYS A 140 -16.67 0.81 -6.99
N THR A 141 -17.95 0.53 -7.10
CA THR A 141 -18.85 1.18 -8.06
C THR A 141 -20.27 1.30 -7.48
N HIS A 142 -21.04 2.24 -7.96
CA HIS A 142 -22.46 2.38 -7.65
C HIS A 142 -23.36 1.58 -8.62
N ASN A 143 -22.77 0.90 -9.62
CA ASN A 143 -23.48 0.13 -10.63
C ASN A 143 -23.23 -1.36 -10.43
N ALA A 144 -24.30 -2.11 -10.09
CA ALA A 144 -24.23 -3.56 -9.86
C ALA A 144 -23.81 -4.33 -11.12
N GLU A 145 -24.34 -3.95 -12.29
CA GLU A 145 -24.04 -4.62 -13.56
C GLU A 145 -22.56 -4.43 -13.96
N LEU A 146 -22.05 -3.22 -13.75
CA LEU A 146 -20.63 -2.93 -13.98
C LEU A 146 -19.73 -3.76 -13.09
N LYS A 147 -20.09 -3.93 -11.80
CA LYS A 147 -19.37 -4.82 -10.87
C LYS A 147 -19.37 -6.27 -11.37
N GLU A 148 -20.51 -6.81 -11.82
CA GLU A 148 -20.59 -8.17 -12.34
C GLU A 148 -19.80 -8.34 -13.63
N THR A 149 -19.87 -7.37 -14.54
CA THR A 149 -19.09 -7.37 -15.78
C THR A 149 -17.59 -7.34 -15.50
N PHE A 150 -17.17 -6.53 -14.53
CA PHE A 150 -15.77 -6.50 -14.09
C PHE A 150 -15.33 -7.84 -13.52
N ASN A 151 -16.11 -8.48 -12.65
CA ASN A 151 -15.78 -9.77 -12.06
C ASN A 151 -15.66 -10.87 -13.12
N ARG A 152 -16.57 -10.90 -14.12
CA ARG A 152 -16.46 -11.84 -15.24
C ARG A 152 -15.15 -11.65 -16.02
N GLY A 153 -14.81 -10.40 -16.35
CA GLY A 153 -13.53 -10.08 -17.01
C GLY A 153 -12.32 -10.46 -16.18
N LEU A 154 -12.34 -10.15 -14.88
CA LEU A 154 -11.26 -10.52 -13.95
C LEU A 154 -11.08 -12.04 -13.87
N LYS A 155 -12.17 -12.80 -13.78
CA LYS A 155 -12.16 -14.26 -13.81
C LYS A 155 -11.55 -14.77 -15.10
N GLN A 156 -12.00 -14.27 -16.25
CA GLN A 156 -11.50 -14.66 -17.58
C GLN A 156 -9.98 -14.44 -17.72
N ILE A 157 -9.45 -13.28 -17.31
CA ILE A 157 -8.02 -13.01 -17.42
C ILE A 157 -7.19 -13.84 -16.44
N LYS A 158 -7.76 -14.28 -15.32
CA LYS A 158 -7.12 -15.23 -14.39
C LYS A 158 -7.07 -16.64 -14.99
N GLU A 159 -8.19 -17.12 -15.57
CA GLU A 159 -8.30 -18.46 -16.15
C GLU A 159 -7.45 -18.64 -17.42
N ASN A 160 -7.33 -17.63 -18.27
CA ASN A 160 -6.54 -17.69 -19.50
C ASN A 160 -5.05 -17.31 -19.32
N GLY A 161 -4.60 -17.08 -18.09
CA GLY A 161 -3.21 -16.80 -17.76
C GLY A 161 -2.72 -15.38 -18.06
N VAL A 162 -3.57 -14.50 -18.60
CA VAL A 162 -3.21 -13.09 -18.86
C VAL A 162 -2.89 -12.36 -17.56
N TYR A 163 -3.65 -12.61 -16.50
CA TYR A 163 -3.41 -12.02 -15.18
C TYR A 163 -2.02 -12.38 -14.64
N GLU A 164 -1.64 -13.66 -14.70
CA GLU A 164 -0.32 -14.12 -14.26
C GLU A 164 0.80 -13.58 -15.15
N LYS A 165 0.57 -13.48 -16.46
CA LYS A 165 1.53 -12.85 -17.37
C LYS A 165 1.81 -11.40 -17.03
N ILE A 166 0.76 -10.63 -16.70
CA ILE A 166 0.90 -9.23 -16.23
C ILE A 166 1.68 -9.19 -14.92
N LEU A 167 1.27 -9.97 -13.92
CA LEU A 167 1.97 -10.02 -12.65
C LEU A 167 3.45 -10.38 -12.82
N LYS A 168 3.75 -11.40 -13.65
CA LYS A 168 5.12 -11.85 -13.91
C LYS A 168 5.97 -10.75 -14.54
N LYS A 169 5.40 -9.97 -15.48
CA LYS A 169 6.09 -8.84 -16.10
C LYS A 169 6.58 -7.82 -15.07
N TYR A 170 5.82 -7.62 -13.99
CA TYR A 170 6.16 -6.65 -12.93
C TYR A 170 6.82 -7.31 -11.71
N LYS A 171 6.53 -8.60 -11.40
CA LYS A 171 7.15 -9.34 -10.29
C LYS A 171 8.61 -9.73 -10.53
N ASN A 172 9.04 -9.91 -11.79
CA ASN A 172 10.42 -10.24 -12.09
C ASN A 172 11.42 -9.16 -11.67
N GLN A 173 10.91 -7.96 -11.34
CA GLN A 173 11.72 -6.88 -10.81
C GLN A 173 11.70 -6.83 -9.28
N TYR A 174 10.68 -7.44 -8.61
CA TYR A 174 10.44 -7.21 -7.19
C TYR A 174 9.91 -8.48 -6.49
N ASP A 175 10.57 -8.86 -5.42
CA ASP A 175 10.05 -9.89 -4.51
C ASP A 175 8.87 -9.32 -3.71
N SER A 176 7.72 -9.98 -3.74
CA SER A 176 6.47 -9.55 -3.08
C SER A 176 6.41 -9.87 -1.58
N LYS A 177 7.51 -10.35 -0.98
CA LYS A 177 7.59 -10.60 0.47
C LYS A 177 8.36 -9.47 1.16
N CYS A 178 7.87 -9.01 2.30
CA CYS A 178 8.69 -8.18 3.17
C CYS A 178 9.84 -9.06 3.85
#